data_48e5ec4c2bbb744c1b357bdbec02caf5
#
_entry.id   48e5ec4c2bbb744c1b357bdbec02caf5
#
_cell.length_a   1.000
_cell.length_b   1.000
_cell.length_c   1.000
_cell.angle_alpha   90.00
_cell.angle_beta   90.00
_cell.angle_gamma   90.00
#
_symmetry.space_group_name_H-M   'P 1'
#
loop_
_entity.id
_entity.type
_entity.pdbx_description
1 polymer ?
#
loop_
_entity_poly.entity_id
_entity_poly.type
_entity_poly.pdbx_seq_one_letter_code
_entity_poly.pdbx_strand_id
1 'polypeptide(L)'
;MPRTIEGLLDKIYFTSGSEAEKGSRFEKLIVAYLQTAGQYADLFSDVRLWQDWEGRQGKADTGIDIVATDKLTGELWAIQCKFYAPHRYLDKKHIDSFFTESGKGTFGKRLIVSTTDRWSSNAEAALVGQQIPVTRIGLADLLDSDIDWESVDFERPSILPTTTKKRLRPHQKQALADVFAGFATHDRGKLVMACGTGKTFTALKMAEQFATVHKAKPTSVLFLVPSISLLNQSLREWTNEAECRSGRSRSARTPRSASAPTPRTSRPTT
;
A
#
# COMPACT_ATOMS: atom_id res chain seq x y z
N MET A 1 5.00 1.40 -28.23
CA MET A 1 4.34 0.61 -27.19
C MET A 1 3.85 1.57 -26.13
N PRO A 2 2.70 1.39 -25.50
CA PRO A 2 2.27 2.31 -24.45
C PRO A 2 3.32 2.33 -23.34
N ARG A 3 3.73 3.50 -22.91
CA ARG A 3 4.67 3.70 -21.80
C ARG A 3 3.90 3.61 -20.47
N THR A 4 3.39 2.42 -20.17
CA THR A 4 2.68 2.08 -18.94
C THR A 4 3.52 1.06 -18.18
N ILE A 5 3.16 0.75 -16.94
CA ILE A 5 3.82 -0.34 -16.21
C ILE A 5 3.71 -1.66 -17.00
N GLU A 6 2.59 -1.92 -17.65
CA GLU A 6 2.41 -3.11 -18.49
C GLU A 6 3.44 -3.16 -19.62
N GLY A 7 3.65 -2.04 -20.33
CA GLY A 7 4.69 -1.95 -21.34
C GLY A 7 6.12 -2.11 -20.79
N LEU A 8 6.35 -1.69 -19.53
CA LEU A 8 7.62 -1.91 -18.84
C LEU A 8 7.79 -3.41 -18.48
N LEU A 9 6.75 -4.05 -17.98
CA LEU A 9 6.76 -5.48 -17.68
C LEU A 9 6.92 -6.33 -18.94
N ASP A 10 6.28 -5.96 -20.04
CA ASP A 10 6.47 -6.58 -21.35
C ASP A 10 7.94 -6.44 -21.81
N LYS A 11 8.54 -5.27 -21.63
CA LYS A 11 9.95 -5.07 -21.95
C LYS A 11 10.83 -6.01 -21.13
N ILE A 12 10.61 -6.15 -19.80
CA ILE A 12 11.31 -7.13 -18.97
C ILE A 12 11.13 -8.53 -19.55
N TYR A 13 9.90 -8.90 -19.89
CA TYR A 13 9.57 -10.24 -20.39
C TYR A 13 10.31 -10.57 -21.68
N PHE A 14 10.34 -9.67 -22.66
CA PHE A 14 10.91 -9.91 -23.98
C PHE A 14 12.42 -9.70 -24.09
N THR A 15 13.01 -8.87 -23.21
CA THR A 15 14.45 -8.56 -23.29
C THR A 15 15.32 -9.36 -22.33
N SER A 16 14.73 -10.11 -21.40
CA SER A 16 15.48 -10.97 -20.48
C SER A 16 15.78 -12.33 -21.10
N GLY A 17 17.00 -12.79 -20.95
CA GLY A 17 17.47 -14.07 -21.50
C GLY A 17 17.05 -15.31 -20.69
N SER A 18 16.55 -15.11 -19.44
CA SER A 18 16.12 -16.19 -18.56
C SER A 18 15.04 -15.76 -17.59
N GLU A 19 14.32 -16.72 -17.00
CA GLU A 19 13.34 -16.46 -15.94
C GLU A 19 13.99 -15.85 -14.67
N ALA A 20 15.22 -16.27 -14.35
CA ALA A 20 15.97 -15.70 -13.25
C ALA A 20 16.30 -14.21 -13.48
N GLU A 21 16.65 -13.85 -14.70
CA GLU A 21 16.91 -12.46 -15.07
C GLU A 21 15.63 -11.61 -15.01
N LYS A 22 14.48 -12.14 -15.46
CA LYS A 22 13.18 -11.48 -15.32
C LYS A 22 12.88 -11.19 -13.86
N GLY A 23 13.05 -12.20 -12.99
CA GLY A 23 12.88 -12.05 -11.55
C GLY A 23 13.76 -10.95 -10.98
N SER A 24 15.07 -11.01 -11.24
CA SER A 24 16.03 -10.04 -10.71
C SER A 24 15.76 -8.60 -11.19
N ARG A 25 15.35 -8.41 -12.44
CA ARG A 25 14.98 -7.08 -12.95
C ARG A 25 13.70 -6.56 -12.28
N PHE A 26 12.73 -7.44 -12.07
CA PHE A 26 11.49 -7.07 -11.37
C PHE A 26 11.77 -6.75 -9.90
N GLU A 27 12.58 -7.52 -9.20
CA GLU A 27 12.99 -7.24 -7.81
C GLU A 27 13.63 -5.86 -7.66
N LYS A 28 14.56 -5.50 -8.55
CA LYS A 28 15.17 -4.16 -8.57
C LYS A 28 14.15 -3.04 -8.81
N LEU A 29 13.20 -3.27 -9.71
CA LEU A 29 12.11 -2.33 -9.96
C LEU A 29 11.24 -2.16 -8.70
N ILE A 30 10.94 -3.25 -7.98
CA ILE A 30 10.15 -3.19 -6.75
C ILE A 30 10.92 -2.53 -5.61
N VAL A 31 12.22 -2.72 -5.48
CA VAL A 31 13.05 -1.93 -4.52
C VAL A 31 12.87 -0.44 -4.79
N ALA A 32 13.06 0.00 -6.05
CA ALA A 32 12.90 1.40 -6.41
C ALA A 32 11.47 1.90 -6.18
N TYR A 33 10.46 1.06 -6.46
CA TYR A 33 9.06 1.37 -6.20
C TYR A 33 8.77 1.60 -4.72
N LEU A 34 9.23 0.70 -3.85
CA LEU A 34 9.02 0.82 -2.40
C LEU A 34 9.79 2.00 -1.78
N GLN A 35 10.89 2.42 -2.39
CA GLN A 35 11.65 3.60 -1.97
C GLN A 35 11.03 4.91 -2.46
N THR A 36 10.27 4.89 -3.56
CA THR A 36 9.77 6.11 -4.23
C THR A 36 8.27 6.33 -4.04
N ALA A 37 7.44 5.31 -4.21
CA ALA A 37 5.98 5.44 -4.11
C ALA A 37 5.57 5.95 -2.73
N GLY A 38 4.83 7.07 -2.68
CA GLY A 38 4.62 7.87 -1.48
C GLY A 38 4.14 7.08 -0.26
N GLN A 39 3.25 6.09 -0.46
CA GLN A 39 2.75 5.26 0.63
C GLN A 39 3.83 4.35 1.26
N TYR A 40 4.86 3.94 0.51
CA TYR A 40 5.92 3.05 0.96
C TYR A 40 7.18 3.82 1.36
N ALA A 41 7.51 4.90 0.65
CA ALA A 41 8.61 5.79 1.00
C ALA A 41 8.45 6.41 2.41
N ASP A 42 7.20 6.61 2.84
CA ASP A 42 6.90 7.07 4.20
C ASP A 42 6.89 5.91 5.22
N LEU A 43 6.67 4.67 4.78
CA LEU A 43 6.58 3.48 5.64
C LEU A 43 7.95 2.91 5.96
N PHE A 44 8.86 2.87 4.99
CA PHE A 44 10.15 2.21 5.15
C PHE A 44 11.29 3.21 5.32
N SER A 45 12.20 2.92 6.24
CA SER A 45 13.45 3.64 6.42
C SER A 45 14.58 3.07 5.56
N ASP A 46 14.49 1.79 5.21
CA ASP A 46 15.44 1.08 4.37
C ASP A 46 14.73 -0.02 3.58
N VAL A 47 15.15 -0.23 2.33
CA VAL A 47 14.65 -1.31 1.44
C VAL A 47 15.82 -1.83 0.64
N ARG A 48 16.13 -3.13 0.74
CA ARG A 48 17.27 -3.77 0.09
C ARG A 48 16.89 -5.11 -0.53
N LEU A 49 17.59 -5.49 -1.58
CA LEU A 49 17.54 -6.87 -2.07
C LEU A 49 18.05 -7.82 -0.99
N TRP A 50 17.53 -9.04 -0.94
CA TRP A 50 17.97 -10.08 -0.01
C TRP A 50 19.48 -10.30 -0.05
N GLN A 51 20.07 -10.33 -1.24
CA GLN A 51 21.50 -10.52 -1.43
C GLN A 51 22.36 -9.41 -0.81
N ASP A 52 21.82 -8.19 -0.69
CA ASP A 52 22.51 -7.01 -0.18
C ASP A 52 22.20 -6.76 1.31
N TRP A 53 21.34 -7.57 1.90
CA TRP A 53 20.99 -7.45 3.31
C TRP A 53 21.98 -8.21 4.21
N GLU A 54 22.66 -7.50 5.10
CA GLU A 54 23.69 -8.06 5.99
C GLU A 54 23.14 -9.16 6.92
N GLY A 55 21.88 -9.02 7.37
CA GLY A 55 21.23 -9.99 8.26
C GLY A 55 21.00 -11.37 7.66
N ARG A 56 21.20 -11.58 6.34
CA ARG A 56 21.16 -12.90 5.71
C ARG A 56 22.29 -13.84 6.15
N GLN A 57 23.39 -13.29 6.70
CA GLN A 57 24.52 -14.07 7.22
C GLN A 57 25.06 -15.12 6.22
N GLY A 58 25.12 -14.77 4.93
CA GLY A 58 25.60 -15.69 3.87
C GLY A 58 24.61 -16.77 3.44
N LYS A 59 23.38 -16.79 3.96
CA LYS A 59 22.33 -17.73 3.50
C LYS A 59 22.00 -17.49 2.02
N ALA A 60 21.83 -18.58 1.29
CA ALA A 60 21.38 -18.57 -0.09
C ALA A 60 19.93 -18.01 -0.20
N ASP A 61 19.44 -17.87 -1.43
CA ASP A 61 18.05 -17.53 -1.71
C ASP A 61 17.10 -18.52 -1.02
N THR A 62 16.25 -17.96 -0.18
CA THR A 62 15.28 -18.70 0.65
C THR A 62 13.84 -18.42 0.25
N GLY A 63 13.62 -17.73 -0.87
CA GLY A 63 12.31 -17.25 -1.31
C GLY A 63 11.93 -15.90 -0.72
N ILE A 64 12.85 -15.21 -0.04
CA ILE A 64 12.76 -13.80 0.33
C ILE A 64 13.62 -13.03 -0.66
N ASP A 65 13.03 -12.11 -1.41
CA ASP A 65 13.71 -11.38 -2.48
C ASP A 65 14.18 -9.99 -2.01
N ILE A 66 13.40 -9.36 -1.12
CA ILE A 66 13.66 -8.01 -0.60
C ILE A 66 13.40 -7.99 0.91
N VAL A 67 14.18 -7.20 1.63
CA VAL A 67 13.98 -6.87 3.05
C VAL A 67 13.76 -5.38 3.19
N ALA A 68 12.75 -5.00 3.96
CA ALA A 68 12.49 -3.60 4.31
C ALA A 68 12.40 -3.41 5.82
N THR A 69 12.80 -2.24 6.31
CA THR A 69 12.70 -1.86 7.72
C THR A 69 11.59 -0.85 7.91
N ASP A 70 10.62 -1.16 8.76
CA ASP A 70 9.55 -0.24 9.13
C ASP A 70 10.13 0.97 9.87
N LYS A 71 9.81 2.16 9.40
CA LYS A 71 10.36 3.42 9.93
C LYS A 71 9.90 3.74 11.35
N LEU A 72 8.71 3.30 11.72
CA LEU A 72 8.11 3.61 13.01
C LEU A 72 8.44 2.57 14.07
N THR A 73 8.41 1.28 13.69
CA THR A 73 8.54 0.17 14.64
C THR A 73 9.93 -0.45 14.64
N GLY A 74 10.72 -0.23 13.57
CA GLY A 74 12.00 -0.93 13.35
C GLY A 74 11.83 -2.40 12.95
N GLU A 75 10.59 -2.90 12.83
CA GLU A 75 10.31 -4.28 12.42
C GLU A 75 10.78 -4.54 10.99
N LEU A 76 11.31 -5.74 10.77
CA LEU A 76 11.71 -6.18 9.45
C LEU A 76 10.51 -6.78 8.70
N TRP A 77 10.38 -6.41 7.44
CA TRP A 77 9.43 -6.96 6.49
C TRP A 77 10.15 -7.91 5.54
N ALA A 78 9.65 -9.14 5.45
CA ALA A 78 10.06 -10.05 4.37
C ALA A 78 9.19 -9.78 3.14
N ILE A 79 9.81 -9.64 1.98
CA ILE A 79 9.11 -9.32 0.73
C ILE A 79 9.47 -10.35 -0.32
N GLN A 80 8.46 -10.91 -0.98
CA GLN A 80 8.62 -11.80 -2.13
C GLN A 80 8.06 -11.15 -3.39
N CYS A 81 8.79 -11.26 -4.49
CA CYS A 81 8.41 -10.78 -5.82
C CYS A 81 8.06 -11.95 -6.74
N LYS A 82 6.95 -11.85 -7.46
CA LYS A 82 6.49 -12.87 -8.42
C LYS A 82 6.21 -12.22 -9.76
N PHE A 83 7.09 -12.50 -10.71
CA PHE A 83 6.96 -12.04 -12.09
C PHE A 83 6.27 -13.11 -12.94
N TYR A 84 5.00 -12.88 -13.26
CA TYR A 84 4.20 -13.80 -14.08
C TYR A 84 3.46 -13.04 -15.17
N ALA A 85 3.08 -13.77 -16.24
CA ALA A 85 2.14 -13.21 -17.20
C ALA A 85 0.80 -12.85 -16.52
N PRO A 86 0.12 -11.77 -16.92
CA PRO A 86 -1.09 -11.26 -16.21
C PRO A 86 -2.23 -12.28 -16.10
N HIS A 87 -2.31 -13.24 -17.02
CA HIS A 87 -3.33 -14.29 -17.03
C HIS A 87 -2.98 -15.50 -16.17
N ARG A 88 -1.74 -15.60 -15.66
CA ARG A 88 -1.28 -16.75 -14.88
C ARG A 88 -1.74 -16.67 -13.44
N TYR A 89 -2.18 -17.78 -12.87
CA TYR A 89 -2.52 -17.89 -11.46
C TYR A 89 -1.28 -18.08 -10.59
N LEU A 90 -1.26 -17.38 -9.45
CA LEU A 90 -0.32 -17.61 -8.38
C LEU A 90 -0.87 -18.72 -7.49
N ASP A 91 -0.15 -19.84 -7.42
CA ASP A 91 -0.52 -21.01 -6.63
C ASP A 91 0.22 -21.05 -5.29
N LYS A 92 -0.35 -21.80 -4.33
CA LYS A 92 0.22 -22.01 -3.00
C LYS A 92 1.70 -22.43 -3.04
N LYS A 93 2.06 -23.38 -3.91
CA LYS A 93 3.44 -23.85 -4.07
C LYS A 93 4.46 -22.73 -4.39
N HIS A 94 4.00 -21.63 -4.95
CA HIS A 94 4.86 -20.50 -5.32
C HIS A 94 5.22 -19.61 -4.12
N ILE A 95 4.52 -19.77 -2.99
CA ILE A 95 4.67 -18.95 -1.78
C ILE A 95 5.04 -19.76 -0.54
N ASP A 96 5.05 -21.09 -0.60
CA ASP A 96 5.31 -21.96 0.57
C ASP A 96 6.72 -21.76 1.15
N SER A 97 7.76 -21.66 0.30
CA SER A 97 9.14 -21.39 0.75
C SER A 97 9.25 -20.05 1.46
N PHE A 98 8.58 -19.03 0.92
CA PHE A 98 8.54 -17.70 1.53
C PHE A 98 7.92 -17.72 2.93
N PHE A 99 6.79 -18.42 3.11
CA PHE A 99 6.17 -18.56 4.43
C PHE A 99 7.06 -19.31 5.42
N THR A 100 7.73 -20.36 4.98
CA THR A 100 8.66 -21.13 5.79
C THR A 100 9.82 -20.27 6.29
N GLU A 101 10.48 -19.54 5.39
CA GLU A 101 11.65 -18.73 5.75
C GLU A 101 11.29 -17.49 6.55
N SER A 102 10.27 -16.76 6.12
CA SER A 102 9.81 -15.56 6.82
C SER A 102 9.12 -15.84 8.16
N GLY A 103 8.80 -17.11 8.45
CA GLY A 103 8.22 -17.55 9.72
C GLY A 103 9.23 -17.80 10.85
N LYS A 104 10.54 -17.72 10.58
CA LYS A 104 11.61 -18.07 11.55
C LYS A 104 11.88 -17.01 12.64
N GLY A 105 10.96 -16.08 12.86
CA GLY A 105 11.03 -15.12 13.97
C GLY A 105 11.85 -13.85 13.71
N THR A 106 12.50 -13.72 12.54
CA THR A 106 13.26 -12.51 12.17
C THR A 106 12.35 -11.38 11.68
N PHE A 107 11.23 -11.73 11.06
CA PHE A 107 10.34 -10.79 10.38
C PHE A 107 9.01 -10.64 11.13
N GLY A 108 8.56 -9.38 11.30
CA GLY A 108 7.27 -9.07 11.92
C GLY A 108 6.15 -8.88 10.91
N LYS A 109 6.48 -8.68 9.63
CA LYS A 109 5.52 -8.43 8.55
C LYS A 109 5.95 -9.14 7.26
N ARG A 110 4.96 -9.36 6.39
CA ARG A 110 5.17 -10.01 5.08
C ARG A 110 4.51 -9.20 3.98
N LEU A 111 5.17 -9.12 2.83
CA LEU A 111 4.63 -8.50 1.62
C LEU A 111 4.87 -9.42 0.43
N ILE A 112 3.84 -9.65 -0.39
CA ILE A 112 3.99 -10.35 -1.67
C ILE A 112 3.64 -9.37 -2.78
N VAL A 113 4.57 -9.15 -3.70
CA VAL A 113 4.38 -8.31 -4.87
C VAL A 113 4.29 -9.19 -6.11
N SER A 114 3.23 -9.05 -6.90
CA SER A 114 3.05 -9.87 -8.09
C SER A 114 2.58 -9.06 -9.29
N THR A 115 2.99 -9.48 -10.49
CA THR A 115 2.52 -8.93 -11.76
C THR A 115 1.20 -9.54 -12.22
N THR A 116 0.53 -10.32 -11.37
CA THR A 116 -0.81 -10.86 -11.60
C THR A 116 -1.68 -10.67 -10.36
N ASP A 117 -2.95 -10.34 -10.59
CA ASP A 117 -3.97 -10.27 -9.53
C ASP A 117 -4.74 -11.59 -9.37
N ARG A 118 -4.35 -12.63 -10.12
CA ARG A 118 -5.03 -13.93 -10.11
C ARG A 118 -4.38 -14.88 -9.12
N TRP A 119 -5.10 -15.21 -8.06
CA TRP A 119 -4.67 -16.15 -7.04
C TRP A 119 -5.54 -17.40 -7.06
N SER A 120 -4.95 -18.57 -6.95
CA SER A 120 -5.74 -19.81 -6.80
C SER A 120 -6.41 -19.86 -5.43
N SER A 121 -7.51 -20.61 -5.29
CA SER A 121 -8.20 -20.79 -4.02
C SER A 121 -7.28 -21.31 -2.91
N ASN A 122 -6.35 -22.20 -3.26
CA ASN A 122 -5.36 -22.72 -2.31
C ASN A 122 -4.34 -21.67 -1.87
N ALA A 123 -3.96 -20.76 -2.77
CA ALA A 123 -3.08 -19.64 -2.42
C ALA A 123 -3.82 -18.63 -1.52
N GLU A 124 -5.08 -18.31 -1.82
CA GLU A 124 -5.91 -17.46 -0.94
C GLU A 124 -6.10 -18.08 0.44
N ALA A 125 -6.40 -19.38 0.51
CA ALA A 125 -6.54 -20.10 1.79
C ALA A 125 -5.24 -20.08 2.60
N ALA A 126 -4.07 -20.13 1.95
CA ALA A 126 -2.78 -20.08 2.63
C ALA A 126 -2.47 -18.73 3.30
N LEU A 127 -3.15 -17.66 2.89
CA LEU A 127 -2.99 -16.33 3.50
C LEU A 127 -3.82 -16.16 4.79
N VAL A 128 -4.86 -16.97 4.94
CA VAL A 128 -5.78 -16.88 6.07
C VAL A 128 -5.15 -17.49 7.33
N GLY A 129 -5.31 -16.82 8.47
CA GLY A 129 -4.87 -17.34 9.76
C GLY A 129 -3.35 -17.31 9.99
N GLN A 130 -2.59 -16.62 9.16
CA GLN A 130 -1.15 -16.44 9.37
C GLN A 130 -0.88 -15.61 10.63
N GLN A 131 0.05 -16.08 11.49
CA GLN A 131 0.47 -15.34 12.69
C GLN A 131 1.15 -14.03 12.33
N ILE A 132 2.01 -14.04 11.32
CA ILE A 132 2.63 -12.83 10.77
C ILE A 132 1.71 -12.29 9.66
N PRO A 133 1.23 -11.04 9.76
CA PRO A 133 0.35 -10.44 8.76
C PRO A 133 0.98 -10.43 7.36
N VAL A 134 0.16 -10.71 6.34
CA VAL A 134 0.58 -10.71 4.94
C VAL A 134 -0.16 -9.60 4.20
N THR A 135 0.59 -8.71 3.55
CA THR A 135 0.08 -7.69 2.64
C THR A 135 0.37 -8.11 1.20
N ARG A 136 -0.44 -7.66 0.26
CA ARG A 136 -0.23 -7.91 -1.18
C ARG A 136 -0.18 -6.61 -1.96
N ILE A 137 0.65 -6.61 -3.00
CA ILE A 137 0.66 -5.61 -4.07
C ILE A 137 0.51 -6.38 -5.37
N GLY A 138 -0.59 -6.18 -6.08
CA GLY A 138 -0.84 -6.75 -7.38
C GLY A 138 -0.56 -5.77 -8.53
N LEU A 139 -0.82 -6.21 -9.76
CA LEU A 139 -0.69 -5.36 -10.94
C LEU A 139 -1.58 -4.12 -10.86
N ALA A 140 -2.82 -4.28 -10.39
CA ALA A 140 -3.74 -3.17 -10.21
C ALA A 140 -3.21 -2.11 -9.23
N ASP A 141 -2.54 -2.52 -8.15
CA ASP A 141 -1.94 -1.60 -7.18
C ASP A 141 -0.77 -0.82 -7.78
N LEU A 142 0.04 -1.47 -8.62
CA LEU A 142 1.15 -0.82 -9.33
C LEU A 142 0.64 0.18 -10.37
N LEU A 143 -0.43 -0.16 -11.11
CA LEU A 143 -1.08 0.73 -12.07
C LEU A 143 -1.68 1.98 -11.40
N ASP A 144 -2.25 1.83 -10.19
CA ASP A 144 -2.89 2.91 -9.43
C ASP A 144 -1.90 3.71 -8.56
N SER A 145 -0.60 3.47 -8.72
CA SER A 145 0.45 4.17 -7.96
C SER A 145 0.70 5.59 -8.47
N ASP A 146 1.43 6.38 -7.68
CA ASP A 146 1.86 7.74 -8.04
C ASP A 146 3.15 7.77 -8.88
N ILE A 147 3.55 6.63 -9.44
CA ILE A 147 4.72 6.54 -10.32
C ILE A 147 4.34 6.91 -11.75
N ASP A 148 5.14 7.77 -12.36
CA ASP A 148 5.07 8.05 -13.79
C ASP A 148 5.81 6.96 -14.58
N TRP A 149 5.13 5.83 -14.78
CA TRP A 149 5.67 4.67 -15.47
C TRP A 149 6.12 4.96 -16.91
N GLU A 150 5.60 6.03 -17.53
CA GLU A 150 5.99 6.45 -18.88
C GLU A 150 7.42 6.97 -18.94
N SER A 151 7.86 7.59 -17.85
CA SER A 151 9.17 8.23 -17.74
C SER A 151 10.23 7.35 -17.06
N VAL A 152 9.89 6.10 -16.67
CA VAL A 152 10.85 5.20 -16.01
C VAL A 152 11.96 4.79 -16.97
N ASP A 153 13.20 5.07 -16.57
CA ASP A 153 14.38 4.50 -17.23
C ASP A 153 14.56 3.03 -16.78
N PHE A 154 14.29 2.14 -17.71
CA PHE A 154 14.36 0.71 -17.47
C PHE A 154 15.77 0.21 -17.11
N GLU A 155 16.81 0.83 -17.65
CA GLU A 155 18.20 0.43 -17.42
C GLU A 155 18.71 0.89 -16.04
N ARG A 156 18.05 1.90 -15.45
CA ARG A 156 18.41 2.48 -14.15
C ARG A 156 17.18 2.76 -13.29
N PRO A 157 16.52 1.72 -12.76
CA PRO A 157 15.29 1.89 -11.98
C PRO A 157 15.52 2.46 -10.57
N SER A 158 16.71 2.98 -10.26
CA SER A 158 17.06 3.45 -8.92
C SER A 158 16.26 4.68 -8.43
N ILE A 159 15.73 5.46 -9.36
CA ILE A 159 14.87 6.61 -9.05
C ILE A 159 13.68 6.57 -9.99
N LEU A 160 12.49 6.33 -9.44
CA LEU A 160 11.26 6.33 -10.21
C LEU A 160 10.67 7.74 -10.23
N PRO A 161 10.33 8.29 -11.43
CA PRO A 161 9.62 9.56 -11.51
C PRO A 161 8.20 9.39 -10.96
N THR A 162 7.71 10.41 -10.26
CA THR A 162 6.33 10.43 -9.74
C THR A 162 5.44 11.28 -10.64
N THR A 163 4.17 10.89 -10.74
CA THR A 163 3.19 11.67 -11.49
C THR A 163 2.96 13.03 -10.86
N THR A 164 2.61 14.01 -11.67
CA THR A 164 2.20 15.32 -11.17
C THR A 164 0.91 15.17 -10.39
N LYS A 165 0.89 15.64 -9.13
CA LYS A 165 -0.30 15.58 -8.27
C LYS A 165 -1.51 16.24 -8.91
N LYS A 166 -2.67 15.68 -8.67
CA LYS A 166 -3.95 16.19 -9.18
C LYS A 166 -4.17 17.64 -8.75
N ARG A 167 -4.69 18.44 -9.66
CA ARG A 167 -5.11 19.81 -9.38
C ARG A 167 -6.63 19.88 -9.21
N LEU A 168 -7.07 20.74 -8.28
CA LEU A 168 -8.50 20.98 -8.07
C LEU A 168 -9.16 21.50 -9.36
N ARG A 169 -10.25 20.84 -9.75
CA ARG A 169 -11.12 21.28 -10.82
C ARG A 169 -11.99 22.47 -10.37
N PRO A 170 -12.55 23.29 -11.28
CA PRO A 170 -13.34 24.46 -10.89
C PRO A 170 -14.45 24.18 -9.88
N HIS A 171 -15.24 23.12 -10.06
CA HIS A 171 -16.31 22.73 -9.13
C HIS A 171 -15.80 22.28 -7.76
N GLN A 172 -14.59 21.68 -7.69
CA GLN A 172 -13.96 21.30 -6.42
C GLN A 172 -13.43 22.53 -5.66
N LYS A 173 -12.87 23.51 -6.40
CA LYS A 173 -12.49 24.81 -5.82
C LYS A 173 -13.68 25.54 -5.22
N GLN A 174 -14.79 25.55 -5.94
CA GLN A 174 -16.04 26.15 -5.45
C GLN A 174 -16.53 25.42 -4.19
N ALA A 175 -16.53 24.06 -4.20
CA ALA A 175 -16.93 23.26 -3.04
C ALA A 175 -16.05 23.56 -1.80
N LEU A 176 -14.75 23.75 -1.96
CA LEU A 176 -13.88 24.17 -0.87
C LEU A 176 -14.29 25.55 -0.35
N ALA A 177 -14.46 26.52 -1.24
CA ALA A 177 -14.82 27.88 -0.86
C ALA A 177 -16.15 27.90 -0.06
N ASP A 178 -17.16 27.17 -0.53
CA ASP A 178 -18.47 27.07 0.10
C ASP A 178 -18.40 26.42 1.49
N VAL A 179 -17.60 25.37 1.64
CA VAL A 179 -17.39 24.70 2.94
C VAL A 179 -16.72 25.64 3.95
N PHE A 180 -15.65 26.35 3.54
CA PHE A 180 -14.95 27.27 4.44
C PHE A 180 -15.80 28.51 4.78
N ALA A 181 -16.59 29.01 3.85
CA ALA A 181 -17.57 30.06 4.12
C ALA A 181 -18.64 29.58 5.12
N GLY A 182 -19.13 28.35 4.99
CA GLY A 182 -20.05 27.72 5.93
C GLY A 182 -19.45 27.58 7.35
N PHE A 183 -18.21 27.15 7.45
CA PHE A 183 -17.51 26.99 8.74
C PHE A 183 -17.16 28.33 9.44
N ALA A 184 -17.26 29.46 8.73
CA ALA A 184 -17.15 30.76 9.40
C ALA A 184 -18.31 31.06 10.33
N THR A 185 -19.47 30.43 10.13
CA THR A 185 -20.73 30.70 10.88
C THR A 185 -21.32 29.43 11.52
N HIS A 186 -20.91 28.25 11.11
CA HIS A 186 -21.41 26.97 11.57
C HIS A 186 -20.26 26.00 11.87
N ASP A 187 -20.41 25.16 12.87
CA ASP A 187 -19.44 24.15 13.29
C ASP A 187 -19.61 22.79 12.56
N ARG A 188 -20.65 22.67 11.71
CA ARG A 188 -20.95 21.49 10.91
C ARG A 188 -21.65 21.86 9.60
N GLY A 189 -21.50 20.99 8.59
CA GLY A 189 -22.12 21.19 7.29
C GLY A 189 -22.32 19.87 6.52
N LYS A 190 -23.02 19.92 5.40
CA LYS A 190 -23.19 18.81 4.47
C LYS A 190 -22.74 19.24 3.08
N LEU A 191 -21.74 18.57 2.55
CA LEU A 191 -21.32 18.72 1.15
C LEU A 191 -21.94 17.62 0.29
N VAL A 192 -22.69 18.01 -0.73
CA VAL A 192 -23.30 17.09 -1.70
C VAL A 192 -22.57 17.21 -3.03
N MET A 193 -21.98 16.13 -3.49
CA MET A 193 -21.27 16.05 -4.77
C MET A 193 -21.72 14.80 -5.52
N ALA A 194 -21.86 14.88 -6.85
CA ALA A 194 -22.22 13.75 -7.71
C ALA A 194 -21.19 12.62 -7.67
N CYS A 195 -21.56 11.40 -8.07
CA CYS A 195 -20.61 10.29 -8.21
C CYS A 195 -19.55 10.63 -9.28
N GLY A 196 -18.30 10.19 -9.07
CA GLY A 196 -17.21 10.44 -10.02
C GLY A 196 -16.64 11.86 -10.03
N THR A 197 -17.12 12.79 -9.22
CA THR A 197 -16.62 14.19 -9.18
C THR A 197 -15.38 14.39 -8.29
N GLY A 198 -14.81 13.31 -7.73
CA GLY A 198 -13.61 13.35 -6.92
C GLY A 198 -13.84 13.78 -5.46
N LYS A 199 -14.93 13.28 -4.83
CA LYS A 199 -15.25 13.56 -3.42
C LYS A 199 -14.07 13.31 -2.47
N THR A 200 -13.39 12.17 -2.62
CA THR A 200 -12.26 11.77 -1.77
C THR A 200 -11.09 12.75 -1.87
N PHE A 201 -10.76 13.18 -3.09
CA PHE A 201 -9.73 14.19 -3.31
C PHE A 201 -10.14 15.58 -2.77
N THR A 202 -11.40 15.95 -2.95
CA THR A 202 -11.93 17.21 -2.37
C THR A 202 -11.87 17.19 -0.85
N ALA A 203 -12.20 16.07 -0.20
CA ALA A 203 -12.09 15.90 1.25
C ALA A 203 -10.63 16.01 1.74
N LEU A 204 -9.66 15.43 1.01
CA LEU A 204 -8.25 15.62 1.28
C LEU A 204 -7.85 17.11 1.27
N LYS A 205 -8.22 17.82 0.20
CA LYS A 205 -7.87 19.25 0.07
C LYS A 205 -8.53 20.12 1.12
N MET A 206 -9.75 19.77 1.58
CA MET A 206 -10.37 20.40 2.76
C MET A 206 -9.52 20.18 4.04
N ALA A 207 -9.10 18.95 4.28
CA ALA A 207 -8.29 18.63 5.45
C ALA A 207 -6.94 19.38 5.43
N GLU A 208 -6.28 19.48 4.29
CA GLU A 208 -5.03 20.21 4.11
C GLU A 208 -5.21 21.72 4.33
N GLN A 209 -6.26 22.29 3.75
CA GLN A 209 -6.57 23.71 3.92
C GLN A 209 -6.92 24.02 5.38
N PHE A 210 -7.71 23.17 6.04
CA PHE A 210 -8.04 23.31 7.45
C PHE A 210 -6.78 23.29 8.33
N ALA A 211 -5.86 22.34 8.09
CA ALA A 211 -4.59 22.27 8.80
C ALA A 211 -3.70 23.50 8.53
N THR A 212 -3.78 24.08 7.33
CA THR A 212 -3.02 25.29 6.97
C THR A 212 -3.54 26.53 7.70
N VAL A 213 -4.85 26.67 7.83
CA VAL A 213 -5.49 27.79 8.54
C VAL A 213 -5.19 27.74 10.05
N HIS A 214 -5.09 26.54 10.63
CA HIS A 214 -4.91 26.32 12.06
C HIS A 214 -3.46 25.99 12.45
N LYS A 215 -2.47 26.52 11.75
CA LYS A 215 -1.02 26.22 11.93
C LYS A 215 -0.49 26.32 13.37
N ALA A 216 -1.14 27.08 14.23
CA ALA A 216 -0.69 27.29 15.62
C ALA A 216 -0.95 26.06 16.54
N LYS A 217 -1.72 25.06 16.11
CA LYS A 217 -2.04 23.86 16.90
C LYS A 217 -1.96 22.62 16.04
N PRO A 218 -1.51 21.47 16.58
CA PRO A 218 -1.61 20.19 15.88
C PRO A 218 -3.07 19.93 15.48
N THR A 219 -3.32 19.72 14.19
CA THR A 219 -4.66 19.43 13.66
C THR A 219 -4.79 17.93 13.40
N SER A 220 -5.82 17.32 13.96
CA SER A 220 -6.16 15.92 13.71
C SER A 220 -7.43 15.85 12.89
N VAL A 221 -7.47 15.00 11.88
CA VAL A 221 -8.62 14.75 11.04
C VAL A 221 -9.10 13.31 11.23
N LEU A 222 -10.36 13.13 11.62
CA LEU A 222 -11.01 11.83 11.69
C LEU A 222 -11.83 11.63 10.40
N PHE A 223 -11.41 10.68 9.57
CA PHE A 223 -12.09 10.32 8.34
C PHE A 223 -12.81 8.98 8.50
N LEU A 224 -14.14 9.00 8.40
CA LEU A 224 -15.00 7.83 8.58
C LEU A 224 -15.60 7.38 7.23
N VAL A 225 -15.53 6.10 6.96
CA VAL A 225 -16.07 5.47 5.76
C VAL A 225 -16.87 4.21 6.10
N PRO A 226 -17.88 3.85 5.30
CA PRO A 226 -18.79 2.75 5.62
C PRO A 226 -18.23 1.35 5.40
N SER A 227 -17.07 1.22 4.71
CA SER A 227 -16.46 -0.10 4.44
C SER A 227 -14.93 -0.05 4.45
N ILE A 228 -14.31 -1.20 4.74
CA ILE A 228 -12.85 -1.38 4.72
C ILE A 228 -12.29 -1.17 3.31
N SER A 229 -13.01 -1.62 2.28
CA SER A 229 -12.62 -1.41 0.88
C SER A 229 -12.52 0.08 0.54
N LEU A 230 -13.53 0.86 0.92
CA LEU A 230 -13.53 2.31 0.71
C LEU A 230 -12.47 3.03 1.55
N LEU A 231 -12.17 2.51 2.76
CA LEU A 231 -11.06 3.01 3.57
C LEU A 231 -9.72 2.85 2.86
N ASN A 232 -9.43 1.66 2.32
CA ASN A 232 -8.20 1.39 1.60
C ASN A 232 -8.05 2.29 0.37
N GLN A 233 -9.12 2.42 -0.42
CA GLN A 233 -9.14 3.31 -1.59
C GLN A 233 -8.87 4.78 -1.19
N SER A 234 -9.55 5.26 -0.16
CA SER A 234 -9.38 6.63 0.32
C SER A 234 -7.99 6.89 0.88
N LEU A 235 -7.42 5.93 1.63
CA LEU A 235 -6.06 6.03 2.17
C LEU A 235 -5.02 6.09 1.05
N ARG A 236 -5.15 5.26 0.02
CA ARG A 236 -4.27 5.29 -1.16
C ARG A 236 -4.34 6.65 -1.85
N GLU A 237 -5.55 7.12 -2.19
CA GLU A 237 -5.72 8.43 -2.85
C GLU A 237 -5.15 9.57 -2.00
N TRP A 238 -5.41 9.57 -0.69
CA TRP A 238 -4.88 10.60 0.21
C TRP A 238 -3.36 10.53 0.34
N THR A 239 -2.77 9.34 0.34
CA THR A 239 -1.33 9.17 0.41
C THR A 239 -0.64 9.68 -0.85
N ASN A 240 -1.19 9.36 -2.02
CA ASN A 240 -0.62 9.75 -3.30
C ASN A 240 -0.77 11.24 -3.58
N GLU A 241 -1.89 11.85 -3.15
CA GLU A 241 -2.25 13.22 -3.53
C GLU A 241 -1.96 14.28 -2.45
N ALA A 242 -1.60 13.88 -1.22
CA ALA A 242 -1.32 14.83 -0.15
C ALA A 242 -0.11 15.71 -0.45
N GLU A 243 -0.24 17.02 -0.23
CA GLU A 243 0.85 18.00 -0.38
C GLU A 243 1.73 18.08 0.88
N CYS A 244 1.11 17.93 2.06
CA CYS A 244 1.82 17.91 3.33
C CYS A 244 2.24 16.49 3.71
N ARG A 245 3.53 16.20 3.65
CA ARG A 245 4.14 14.97 4.22
C ARG A 245 4.39 15.11 5.72
N SER A 246 3.43 15.62 6.48
CA SER A 246 3.56 15.69 7.93
C SER A 246 3.23 14.35 8.57
N GLY A 247 4.00 13.96 9.60
CA GLY A 247 4.00 12.65 10.26
C GLY A 247 2.61 12.08 10.51
N ARG A 248 2.27 11.02 9.78
CA ARG A 248 0.97 10.36 9.88
C ARG A 248 1.03 9.29 10.95
N SER A 249 0.36 9.52 12.05
CA SER A 249 0.00 8.45 12.97
C SER A 249 -1.16 7.65 12.36
N ARG A 250 -0.89 6.42 11.90
CA ARG A 250 -1.91 5.48 11.45
C ARG A 250 -2.42 4.69 12.65
N SER A 251 -3.54 5.09 13.23
CA SER A 251 -4.29 4.26 14.16
C SER A 251 -5.51 3.70 13.45
N ALA A 252 -5.40 2.53 12.84
CA ALA A 252 -6.55 1.75 12.42
C ALA A 252 -7.02 0.92 13.61
N ARG A 253 -8.02 1.42 14.36
CA ARG A 253 -8.77 0.58 15.31
C ARG A 253 -9.82 -0.18 14.53
N THR A 254 -9.63 -1.48 14.35
CA THR A 254 -10.70 -2.42 14.05
C THR A 254 -11.65 -2.44 15.26
N PRO A 255 -12.98 -2.32 15.09
CA PRO A 255 -13.90 -2.53 16.20
C PRO A 255 -13.71 -3.98 16.69
N ARG A 256 -13.37 -4.16 17.95
CA ARG A 256 -13.45 -5.46 18.60
C ARG A 256 -14.90 -5.94 18.43
N SER A 257 -15.10 -7.11 17.80
CA SER A 257 -16.35 -7.81 17.85
C SER A 257 -16.76 -7.94 19.33
N ALA A 258 -17.93 -7.42 19.66
CA ALA A 258 -18.51 -7.63 20.97
C ALA A 258 -18.62 -9.14 21.19
N SER A 259 -17.84 -9.65 22.14
CA SER A 259 -17.97 -11.02 22.63
C SER A 259 -19.38 -11.17 23.20
N ALA A 260 -20.12 -12.14 22.67
CA ALA A 260 -21.43 -12.50 23.18
C ALA A 260 -21.35 -12.84 24.68
N PRO A 261 -22.35 -12.46 25.51
CA PRO A 261 -22.36 -12.77 26.91
C PRO A 261 -22.51 -14.31 27.09
N THR A 262 -21.59 -14.88 27.84
CA THR A 262 -21.67 -16.27 28.31
C THR A 262 -22.95 -16.52 29.10
N PRO A 263 -23.73 -17.61 28.84
CA PRO A 263 -24.90 -17.91 29.61
C PRO A 263 -24.48 -18.32 31.03
N ARG A 264 -25.07 -17.65 32.02
CA ARG A 264 -24.95 -18.03 33.43
C ARG A 264 -25.54 -19.44 33.64
N THR A 265 -24.72 -20.39 33.99
CA THR A 265 -25.19 -21.69 34.53
C THR A 265 -25.78 -21.47 35.90
N SER A 266 -27.08 -21.71 36.03
CA SER A 266 -27.79 -21.83 37.29
C SER A 266 -27.29 -23.07 38.05
N ARG A 267 -26.79 -22.88 39.28
CA ARG A 267 -26.55 -23.96 40.23
C ARG A 267 -27.88 -24.53 40.70
N PRO A 268 -28.02 -25.85 40.84
CA PRO A 268 -29.15 -26.40 41.55
C PRO A 268 -28.91 -26.28 43.05
N THR A 269 -29.93 -25.82 43.77
CA THR A 269 -30.09 -25.91 45.22
C THR A 269 -30.53 -27.31 45.60
N THR A 270 -29.79 -27.93 46.46
CA THR A 270 -30.24 -28.95 47.43
C THR A 270 -30.00 -28.44 48.82
#